data_2ef10e5589b2c5e13110d2337205e2ec
#
_entry.id   2ef10e5589b2c5e13110d2337205e2ec
#
_cell.length_a   1.000
_cell.length_b   1.000
_cell.length_c   1.000
_cell.angle_alpha   90.00
_cell.angle_beta   90.00
_cell.angle_gamma   90.00
#
_symmetry.space_group_name_H-M   'P 1'
#
loop_
_entity.id
_entity.type
_entity.pdbx_description
1 polymer ?
#
loop_
_entity_poly.entity_id
_entity_poly.type
_entity_poly.pdbx_seq_one_letter_code
_entity_poly.pdbx_strand_id
1 'polypeptide(L)'
;MKTKYIVPLLLFCLFACIACEDETTEMPRLFRPSFIASSCFAESNTITLAWRTSGEATSYTVELSQDATFQPENLETQTVEKGKCTFANLRYETKFYARVRANNESLAITSNWTEMGSSISTLSRTIPKILYAVEGSQINETSVEIKWVVSEKNPVDGLAIWEEGTTEEKQISLEDASAGQYTITGLTPRTTYYVALTNSAAPEGAEKYNQQRFTTAGMPADAVVVEDGVDLMDKIKAGMDDTSKQALVFQLKNGVDYYLTTGGEVAAKTGDIKLTKSIAFLANPGERPT
;
A
#
# COMPACT_ATOMS: atom_id res chain seq x y z
N MET A 1 -97.76 12.03 -43.63
CA MET A 1 -97.15 10.85 -43.05
C MET A 1 -95.58 10.81 -43.36
N LYS A 2 -94.70 11.56 -42.71
CA LYS A 2 -93.24 11.44 -42.89
C LYS A 2 -92.43 12.25 -41.84
N THR A 3 -92.82 12.24 -40.56
CA THR A 3 -92.14 13.04 -39.54
C THR A 3 -91.78 12.26 -38.26
N LYS A 4 -91.66 10.91 -38.33
CA LYS A 4 -91.45 10.07 -37.13
C LYS A 4 -90.06 9.42 -37.05
N TYR A 5 -89.13 9.66 -38.01
CA TYR A 5 -87.83 8.99 -38.00
C TYR A 5 -86.64 9.94 -37.90
N ILE A 6 -86.79 11.25 -37.85
CA ILE A 6 -85.69 12.22 -37.82
C ILE A 6 -85.23 12.47 -36.38
N VAL A 7 -86.11 12.36 -35.38
CA VAL A 7 -85.73 12.63 -33.98
C VAL A 7 -84.82 11.59 -33.37
N PRO A 8 -84.92 10.24 -33.60
CA PRO A 8 -84.01 9.28 -33.04
C PRO A 8 -82.65 9.32 -33.71
N LEU A 9 -82.51 9.73 -34.99
CA LEU A 9 -81.27 9.84 -35.67
C LEU A 9 -80.40 11.02 -35.21
N LEU A 10 -81.03 12.15 -34.86
CA LEU A 10 -80.34 13.32 -34.31
C LEU A 10 -79.86 13.10 -32.85
N LEU A 11 -80.57 12.27 -32.06
CA LEU A 11 -80.20 11.93 -30.69
C LEU A 11 -79.04 10.94 -30.66
N PHE A 12 -78.87 10.08 -31.72
CA PHE A 12 -77.78 9.15 -31.84
C PHE A 12 -76.48 9.84 -32.26
N CYS A 13 -76.50 10.93 -33.04
CA CYS A 13 -75.34 11.71 -33.36
C CYS A 13 -74.82 12.60 -32.24
N LEU A 14 -75.65 12.95 -31.23
CA LEU A 14 -75.22 13.73 -30.05
C LEU A 14 -74.47 12.89 -29.03
N PHE A 15 -74.65 11.56 -29.01
CA PHE A 15 -73.88 10.65 -28.11
C PHE A 15 -72.54 10.18 -28.64
N ALA A 16 -72.24 10.44 -29.93
CA ALA A 16 -70.98 10.01 -30.55
C ALA A 16 -69.80 10.99 -30.35
N CYS A 17 -70.04 12.18 -29.73
CA CYS A 17 -68.97 13.19 -29.50
C CYS A 17 -68.41 13.24 -28.07
N ILE A 18 -68.73 12.26 -27.20
CA ILE A 18 -68.19 12.22 -25.81
C ILE A 18 -67.19 11.06 -25.65
N ALA A 19 -66.58 10.63 -26.69
CA ALA A 19 -65.57 9.58 -26.59
C ALA A 19 -64.31 10.02 -27.36
N CYS A 20 -63.46 10.77 -26.72
CA CYS A 20 -62.03 10.77 -26.80
C CYS A 20 -61.47 12.00 -26.07
N GLU A 21 -61.54 12.02 -24.78
CA GLU A 21 -60.43 12.55 -23.99
C GLU A 21 -59.69 11.33 -23.48
N ASP A 22 -58.91 10.72 -24.34
CA ASP A 22 -57.72 9.97 -23.86
C ASP A 22 -56.78 11.01 -23.26
N GLU A 23 -57.05 11.36 -22.00
CA GLU A 23 -55.94 11.81 -21.13
C GLU A 23 -54.93 10.65 -21.07
N THR A 24 -54.11 10.53 -22.09
CA THR A 24 -52.85 9.84 -21.96
C THR A 24 -52.07 10.62 -20.94
N THR A 25 -52.27 10.27 -19.67
CA THR A 25 -51.41 10.69 -18.58
C THR A 25 -50.04 10.10 -18.92
N GLU A 26 -49.29 10.78 -19.77
CA GLU A 26 -47.88 10.41 -20.03
C GLU A 26 -47.21 10.42 -18.66
N MET A 27 -46.85 9.25 -18.17
CA MET A 27 -46.13 9.17 -16.92
C MET A 27 -44.85 10.00 -17.07
N PRO A 28 -44.57 10.92 -16.17
CA PRO A 28 -43.40 11.77 -16.24
C PRO A 28 -42.14 10.88 -16.34
N ARG A 29 -41.29 11.16 -17.33
CA ARG A 29 -40.06 10.41 -17.58
C ARG A 29 -38.88 11.32 -17.42
N LEU A 30 -37.88 10.88 -16.66
CA LEU A 30 -36.57 11.55 -16.61
C LEU A 30 -35.69 11.13 -17.78
N PHE A 31 -35.08 12.12 -18.44
CA PHE A 31 -34.04 11.87 -19.42
C PHE A 31 -32.79 11.33 -18.73
N ARG A 32 -32.17 10.38 -19.39
CA ARG A 32 -30.90 9.82 -18.93
C ARG A 32 -29.79 10.86 -19.01
N PRO A 33 -28.92 10.99 -17.98
CA PRO A 33 -27.72 11.79 -18.07
C PRO A 33 -26.79 11.26 -19.16
N SER A 34 -25.90 12.09 -19.67
CA SER A 34 -24.91 11.70 -20.68
C SER A 34 -23.53 12.15 -20.21
N PHE A 35 -22.59 11.22 -20.08
CA PHE A 35 -21.22 11.54 -19.68
C PHE A 35 -20.56 12.53 -20.63
N ILE A 36 -19.77 13.46 -20.06
CA ILE A 36 -18.92 14.39 -20.79
C ILE A 36 -17.50 13.81 -20.74
N ALA A 37 -17.15 13.01 -21.76
CA ALA A 37 -15.90 12.23 -21.77
C ALA A 37 -14.64 13.08 -21.50
N SER A 38 -14.59 14.30 -22.04
CA SER A 38 -13.45 15.22 -21.81
C SER A 38 -13.34 15.76 -20.37
N SER A 39 -14.38 15.56 -19.57
CA SER A 39 -14.43 16.01 -18.16
C SER A 39 -14.45 14.83 -17.18
N CYS A 40 -14.30 13.61 -17.68
CA CYS A 40 -14.10 12.40 -16.88
C CYS A 40 -12.60 12.04 -16.91
N PHE A 41 -11.95 12.07 -15.76
CA PHE A 41 -10.51 11.81 -15.66
C PHE A 41 -10.14 11.22 -14.31
N ALA A 42 -8.98 10.55 -14.30
CA ALA A 42 -8.34 10.08 -13.07
C ALA A 42 -7.15 10.96 -12.71
N GLU A 43 -6.98 11.23 -11.43
CA GLU A 43 -5.82 11.91 -10.86
C GLU A 43 -5.37 11.14 -9.62
N SER A 44 -4.15 10.56 -9.67
CA SER A 44 -3.66 9.69 -8.59
C SER A 44 -4.65 8.54 -8.36
N ASN A 45 -5.21 8.43 -7.15
CA ASN A 45 -6.22 7.44 -6.75
C ASN A 45 -7.63 8.03 -6.63
N THR A 46 -7.92 9.05 -7.41
CA THR A 46 -9.24 9.66 -7.52
C THR A 46 -9.77 9.54 -8.93
N ILE A 47 -11.09 9.45 -9.08
CA ILE A 47 -11.79 9.49 -10.36
C ILE A 47 -12.85 10.57 -10.30
N THR A 48 -12.76 11.53 -11.19
CA THR A 48 -13.77 12.56 -11.39
C THR A 48 -14.63 12.19 -12.59
N LEU A 49 -15.94 12.20 -12.40
CA LEU A 49 -16.95 11.94 -13.41
C LEU A 49 -17.83 13.18 -13.60
N ALA A 50 -18.16 13.50 -14.85
CA ALA A 50 -19.04 14.62 -15.18
C ALA A 50 -20.01 14.23 -16.28
N TRP A 51 -21.23 14.75 -16.21
CA TRP A 51 -22.32 14.47 -17.14
C TRP A 51 -23.19 15.69 -17.38
N ARG A 52 -23.95 15.66 -18.47
CA ARG A 52 -24.99 16.66 -18.77
C ARG A 52 -26.17 16.37 -17.87
N THR A 53 -26.66 17.41 -17.20
CA THR A 53 -27.81 17.36 -16.31
C THR A 53 -29.12 17.33 -17.07
N SER A 54 -30.13 16.68 -16.50
CA SER A 54 -31.53 16.79 -16.92
C SER A 54 -32.21 17.93 -16.14
N GLY A 55 -33.00 18.75 -16.81
CA GLY A 55 -33.68 19.90 -16.18
C GLY A 55 -34.69 19.54 -15.06
N GLU A 56 -35.22 18.31 -15.06
CA GLU A 56 -36.22 17.83 -14.09
C GLU A 56 -35.59 16.96 -12.99
N ALA A 57 -34.29 16.68 -13.06
CA ALA A 57 -33.60 15.89 -12.06
C ALA A 57 -33.32 16.75 -10.80
N THR A 58 -33.62 16.22 -9.63
CA THR A 58 -33.26 16.81 -8.34
C THR A 58 -31.91 16.29 -7.82
N SER A 59 -31.54 15.07 -8.20
CA SER A 59 -30.25 14.44 -7.84
C SER A 59 -29.83 13.40 -8.88
N TYR A 60 -28.61 12.89 -8.73
CA TYR A 60 -28.02 11.87 -9.57
C TYR A 60 -27.41 10.79 -8.69
N THR A 61 -27.76 9.53 -8.96
CA THR A 61 -27.04 8.40 -8.39
C THR A 61 -25.93 8.00 -9.35
N VAL A 62 -24.70 7.96 -8.85
CA VAL A 62 -23.50 7.60 -9.60
C VAL A 62 -22.89 6.37 -8.97
N GLU A 63 -22.55 5.40 -9.77
CA GLU A 63 -21.92 4.17 -9.32
C GLU A 63 -20.61 3.96 -10.04
N LEU A 64 -19.62 3.54 -9.27
CA LEU A 64 -18.28 3.17 -9.72
C LEU A 64 -18.02 1.73 -9.28
N SER A 65 -17.58 0.87 -10.20
CA SER A 65 -17.35 -0.55 -9.95
C SER A 65 -16.06 -1.02 -10.62
N GLN A 66 -15.37 -1.97 -10.00
CA GLN A 66 -14.24 -2.68 -10.62
C GLN A 66 -14.74 -3.75 -11.63
N ASP A 67 -16.02 -4.07 -11.59
CA ASP A 67 -16.66 -5.03 -12.46
C ASP A 67 -17.65 -4.34 -13.41
N ALA A 68 -17.60 -4.69 -14.70
CA ALA A 68 -18.51 -4.16 -15.72
C ALA A 68 -19.98 -4.55 -15.50
N THR A 69 -20.27 -5.54 -14.67
CA THR A 69 -21.62 -5.98 -14.34
C THR A 69 -22.23 -5.26 -13.13
N PHE A 70 -21.46 -4.37 -12.46
CA PHE A 70 -21.90 -3.59 -11.31
C PHE A 70 -22.48 -4.44 -10.17
N GLN A 71 -21.76 -5.51 -9.78
CA GLN A 71 -22.18 -6.36 -8.67
C GLN A 71 -22.07 -5.59 -7.33
N PRO A 72 -23.01 -5.79 -6.40
CA PRO A 72 -23.09 -5.00 -5.15
C PRO A 72 -21.83 -5.01 -4.29
N GLU A 73 -21.09 -6.10 -4.27
CA GLU A 73 -19.88 -6.28 -3.46
C GLU A 73 -18.69 -5.40 -3.89
N ASN A 74 -18.71 -4.91 -5.13
CA ASN A 74 -17.62 -4.11 -5.71
C ASN A 74 -18.08 -2.70 -6.10
N LEU A 75 -19.14 -2.20 -5.47
CA LEU A 75 -19.84 -1.02 -5.89
C LEU A 75 -19.65 0.14 -4.92
N GLU A 76 -19.08 1.24 -5.40
CA GLU A 76 -19.10 2.52 -4.70
C GLU A 76 -20.23 3.39 -5.27
N THR A 77 -21.07 3.92 -4.40
CA THR A 77 -22.25 4.71 -4.80
C THR A 77 -22.21 6.10 -4.16
N GLN A 78 -22.47 7.13 -4.96
CA GLN A 78 -22.68 8.49 -4.50
C GLN A 78 -24.00 9.05 -5.04
N THR A 79 -24.70 9.85 -4.22
CA THR A 79 -25.83 10.65 -4.68
C THR A 79 -25.45 12.12 -4.59
N VAL A 80 -25.58 12.85 -5.70
CA VAL A 80 -25.18 14.25 -5.82
C VAL A 80 -26.22 15.06 -6.57
N GLU A 81 -26.33 16.35 -6.27
CA GLU A 81 -27.28 17.27 -6.93
C GLU A 81 -26.71 17.86 -8.22
N LYS A 82 -25.38 17.83 -8.38
CA LYS A 82 -24.68 18.46 -9.51
C LYS A 82 -24.26 17.43 -10.55
N GLY A 83 -24.05 17.87 -11.78
CA GLY A 83 -23.59 17.04 -12.91
C GLY A 83 -22.10 16.61 -12.82
N LYS A 84 -21.57 16.47 -11.61
CA LYS A 84 -20.17 16.08 -11.36
C LYS A 84 -20.04 15.46 -9.98
N CYS A 85 -19.21 14.40 -9.88
CA CYS A 85 -18.78 13.85 -8.60
C CYS A 85 -17.31 13.40 -8.67
N THR A 86 -16.70 13.16 -7.52
CA THR A 86 -15.32 12.63 -7.41
C THR A 86 -15.32 11.49 -6.40
N PHE A 87 -14.86 10.34 -6.82
CA PHE A 87 -14.53 9.20 -5.97
C PHE A 87 -13.07 9.33 -5.56
N ALA A 88 -12.77 9.21 -4.27
CA ALA A 88 -11.43 9.35 -3.71
C ALA A 88 -11.03 8.11 -2.93
N ASN A 89 -9.74 8.00 -2.59
CA ASN A 89 -9.18 6.86 -1.86
C ASN A 89 -9.40 5.51 -2.53
N LEU A 90 -9.43 5.52 -3.86
CA LEU A 90 -9.54 4.30 -4.65
C LEU A 90 -8.23 3.54 -4.65
N ARG A 91 -8.29 2.25 -4.94
CA ARG A 91 -7.11 1.43 -5.19
C ARG A 91 -6.34 1.97 -6.40
N TYR A 92 -5.02 2.06 -6.30
CA TYR A 92 -4.15 2.48 -7.40
C TYR A 92 -4.12 1.44 -8.53
N GLU A 93 -3.76 1.87 -9.74
CA GLU A 93 -3.59 1.02 -10.94
C GLU A 93 -4.79 0.09 -11.21
N THR A 94 -5.98 0.54 -10.80
CA THR A 94 -7.20 -0.26 -10.86
C THR A 94 -8.15 0.32 -11.89
N LYS A 95 -8.72 -0.58 -12.69
CA LYS A 95 -9.72 -0.27 -13.70
C LYS A 95 -11.10 -0.19 -13.06
N PHE A 96 -11.86 0.86 -13.43
CA PHE A 96 -13.21 1.07 -12.98
C PHE A 96 -14.15 1.30 -14.16
N TYR A 97 -15.39 0.90 -13.96
CA TYR A 97 -16.55 1.17 -14.81
C TYR A 97 -17.48 2.12 -14.08
N ALA A 98 -18.15 3.00 -14.79
CA ALA A 98 -19.04 4.00 -14.20
C ALA A 98 -20.40 4.01 -14.86
N ARG A 99 -21.45 4.25 -14.06
CA ARG A 99 -22.77 4.53 -14.56
C ARG A 99 -23.46 5.61 -13.73
N VAL A 100 -24.41 6.31 -14.35
CA VAL A 100 -25.16 7.40 -13.72
C VAL A 100 -26.63 7.33 -14.11
N ARG A 101 -27.51 7.67 -13.18
CA ARG A 101 -28.93 7.90 -13.44
C ARG A 101 -29.41 9.19 -12.76
N ALA A 102 -30.43 9.79 -13.35
CA ALA A 102 -31.13 10.93 -12.78
C ALA A 102 -32.25 10.48 -11.83
N ASN A 103 -32.47 11.22 -10.76
CA ASN A 103 -33.57 11.03 -9.81
C ASN A 103 -34.40 12.31 -9.71
N ASN A 104 -35.68 12.16 -9.51
CA ASN A 104 -36.57 13.22 -9.07
C ASN A 104 -37.35 12.71 -7.85
N GLU A 105 -36.94 13.19 -6.68
CA GLU A 105 -37.54 12.74 -5.40
C GLU A 105 -39.00 13.14 -5.24
N SER A 106 -39.35 14.33 -5.75
CA SER A 106 -40.72 14.87 -5.64
C SER A 106 -41.74 14.01 -6.42
N LEU A 107 -41.31 13.44 -7.53
CA LEU A 107 -42.12 12.58 -8.39
C LEU A 107 -41.91 11.09 -8.15
N ALA A 108 -40.98 10.75 -7.26
CA ALA A 108 -40.52 9.37 -6.98
C ALA A 108 -40.16 8.58 -8.23
N ILE A 109 -39.51 9.23 -9.22
CA ILE A 109 -39.07 8.60 -10.48
C ILE A 109 -37.58 8.67 -10.67
N THR A 110 -37.05 7.69 -11.40
CA THR A 110 -35.64 7.63 -11.80
C THR A 110 -35.52 7.35 -13.30
N SER A 111 -34.44 7.85 -13.90
CA SER A 111 -34.13 7.47 -15.28
C SER A 111 -33.50 6.06 -15.35
N ASN A 112 -33.43 5.52 -16.56
CA ASN A 112 -32.55 4.38 -16.80
C ASN A 112 -31.08 4.79 -16.56
N TRP A 113 -30.22 3.81 -16.29
CA TRP A 113 -28.78 4.00 -16.20
C TRP A 113 -28.17 4.40 -17.54
N THR A 114 -27.18 5.26 -17.49
CA THR A 114 -26.23 5.49 -18.56
C THR A 114 -24.85 5.00 -18.10
N GLU A 115 -24.31 4.06 -18.81
CA GLU A 115 -22.97 3.56 -18.59
C GLU A 115 -21.95 4.43 -19.35
N MET A 116 -20.76 4.62 -18.74
CA MET A 116 -19.65 5.23 -19.45
C MET A 116 -19.11 4.22 -20.47
N GLY A 117 -19.07 4.58 -21.74
CA GLY A 117 -18.73 3.65 -22.85
C GLY A 117 -17.29 3.10 -22.83
N SER A 118 -16.47 3.56 -21.89
CA SER A 118 -15.10 3.09 -21.65
C SER A 118 -14.80 3.00 -20.16
N SER A 119 -13.91 2.11 -19.78
CA SER A 119 -13.38 2.11 -18.40
C SER A 119 -12.41 3.26 -18.18
N ILE A 120 -12.23 3.65 -16.93
CA ILE A 120 -11.27 4.63 -16.46
C ILE A 120 -10.37 3.96 -15.39
N SER A 121 -9.07 4.22 -15.40
CA SER A 121 -8.15 3.61 -14.44
C SER A 121 -7.52 4.67 -13.57
N THR A 122 -7.41 4.39 -12.27
CA THR A 122 -6.55 5.16 -11.37
C THR A 122 -5.09 5.05 -11.79
N LEU A 123 -4.29 6.05 -11.41
CA LEU A 123 -2.89 6.13 -11.82
C LEU A 123 -1.99 5.31 -10.90
N SER A 124 -0.73 5.14 -11.29
CA SER A 124 0.31 4.54 -10.45
C SER A 124 0.60 5.41 -9.23
N ARG A 125 0.88 4.76 -8.10
CA ARG A 125 1.25 5.45 -6.89
C ARG A 125 2.70 5.93 -6.94
N THR A 126 2.92 7.20 -6.66
CA THR A 126 4.24 7.69 -6.29
C THR A 126 4.46 7.45 -4.81
N ILE A 127 5.37 6.52 -4.45
CA ILE A 127 5.66 6.19 -3.06
C ILE A 127 6.47 7.33 -2.42
N PRO A 128 5.93 8.01 -1.39
CA PRO A 128 6.67 9.05 -0.67
C PRO A 128 7.90 8.46 0.03
N LYS A 129 9.06 9.11 -0.12
CA LYS A 129 10.30 8.71 0.54
C LYS A 129 10.44 9.43 1.88
N ILE A 130 9.71 8.97 2.88
CA ILE A 130 9.70 9.57 4.23
C ILE A 130 10.55 8.82 5.24
N LEU A 131 10.85 7.54 5.00
CA LEU A 131 11.75 6.73 5.83
C LEU A 131 13.20 7.04 5.46
N TYR A 132 13.98 7.49 6.43
CA TYR A 132 15.41 7.73 6.24
C TYR A 132 16.19 6.42 6.07
N ALA A 133 17.35 6.51 5.44
CA ALA A 133 18.30 5.39 5.40
C ALA A 133 18.72 5.01 6.83
N VAL A 134 18.83 3.72 7.10
CA VAL A 134 19.31 3.23 8.39
C VAL A 134 20.84 3.28 8.38
N GLU A 135 21.40 4.09 9.27
CA GLU A 135 22.85 4.24 9.38
C GLU A 135 23.43 3.23 10.38
N GLY A 136 24.72 2.90 10.22
CA GLY A 136 25.40 1.92 11.09
C GLY A 136 25.34 2.28 12.58
N SER A 137 25.33 3.57 12.95
CA SER A 137 25.20 4.04 14.34
C SER A 137 23.84 3.75 14.99
N GLN A 138 22.83 3.44 14.17
CA GLN A 138 21.47 3.11 14.60
C GLN A 138 21.25 1.61 14.79
N ILE A 139 22.23 0.79 14.37
CA ILE A 139 22.11 -0.67 14.31
C ILE A 139 22.88 -1.30 15.48
N ASN A 140 22.18 -2.11 16.26
CA ASN A 140 22.75 -2.95 17.33
C ASN A 140 22.59 -4.44 16.97
N GLU A 141 23.02 -5.34 17.87
CA GLU A 141 22.88 -6.79 17.66
C GLU A 141 21.43 -7.25 17.59
N THR A 142 20.57 -6.71 18.45
CA THR A 142 19.18 -7.16 18.59
C THR A 142 18.18 -6.03 18.46
N SER A 143 18.64 -4.84 18.00
CA SER A 143 17.76 -3.68 17.85
C SER A 143 18.25 -2.74 16.74
N VAL A 144 17.32 -1.92 16.27
CA VAL A 144 17.59 -0.86 15.29
C VAL A 144 16.73 0.36 15.60
N GLU A 145 17.30 1.56 15.47
CA GLU A 145 16.55 2.80 15.55
C GLU A 145 16.14 3.24 14.14
N ILE A 146 14.85 3.41 13.94
CA ILE A 146 14.24 3.84 12.67
C ILE A 146 13.81 5.30 12.80
N LYS A 147 14.10 6.12 11.77
CA LYS A 147 13.76 7.55 11.73
C LYS A 147 13.04 7.92 10.45
N TRP A 148 12.10 8.88 10.55
CA TRP A 148 11.31 9.31 9.39
C TRP A 148 10.91 10.79 9.46
N VAL A 149 10.42 11.31 8.32
CA VAL A 149 9.82 12.65 8.23
C VAL A 149 8.38 12.60 8.74
N VAL A 150 8.10 13.35 9.80
CA VAL A 150 6.73 13.53 10.30
C VAL A 150 6.00 14.55 9.44
N SER A 151 4.82 14.19 8.93
CA SER A 151 4.02 15.05 8.06
C SER A 151 2.55 14.66 8.09
N GLU A 152 1.65 15.63 8.19
CA GLU A 152 0.21 15.40 8.06
C GLU A 152 -0.19 14.85 6.69
N LYS A 153 0.57 15.19 5.65
CA LYS A 153 0.34 14.67 4.28
C LYS A 153 0.61 13.17 4.17
N ASN A 154 1.54 12.65 4.97
CA ASN A 154 1.94 11.26 4.97
C ASN A 154 1.86 10.70 6.40
N PRO A 155 0.65 10.45 6.91
CA PRO A 155 0.47 9.94 8.27
C PRO A 155 1.07 8.54 8.40
N VAL A 156 1.69 8.28 9.54
CA VAL A 156 2.30 6.98 9.90
C VAL A 156 1.61 6.49 11.15
N ASP A 157 1.21 5.24 11.19
CA ASP A 157 0.60 4.58 12.35
C ASP A 157 1.29 3.27 12.73
N GLY A 158 2.29 2.86 11.93
CA GLY A 158 2.98 1.60 12.19
C GLY A 158 4.24 1.41 11.36
N LEU A 159 4.84 0.25 11.58
CA LEU A 159 5.99 -0.29 10.86
C LEU A 159 5.71 -1.73 10.47
N ALA A 160 6.17 -2.13 9.29
CA ALA A 160 6.29 -3.53 8.89
C ALA A 160 7.77 -3.88 8.83
N ILE A 161 8.18 -5.00 9.47
CA ILE A 161 9.55 -5.52 9.40
C ILE A 161 9.52 -6.99 9.01
N TRP A 162 10.42 -7.41 8.14
CA TRP A 162 10.58 -8.80 7.72
C TRP A 162 12.03 -9.14 7.44
N GLU A 163 12.38 -10.40 7.61
CA GLU A 163 13.69 -10.93 7.33
C GLU A 163 13.88 -11.15 5.81
N GLU A 164 15.06 -10.87 5.29
CA GLU A 164 15.39 -11.10 3.88
C GLU A 164 15.20 -12.57 3.50
N GLY A 165 14.48 -12.80 2.40
CA GLY A 165 14.15 -14.15 1.92
C GLY A 165 12.90 -14.77 2.52
N THR A 166 12.20 -14.07 3.44
CA THR A 166 10.91 -14.50 3.96
C THR A 166 9.76 -13.65 3.41
N THR A 167 8.54 -14.17 3.51
CA THR A 167 7.30 -13.43 3.20
C THR A 167 6.54 -13.05 4.47
N GLU A 168 7.02 -13.49 5.63
CA GLU A 168 6.38 -13.22 6.91
C GLU A 168 6.76 -11.83 7.42
N GLU A 169 5.77 -10.95 7.51
CA GLU A 169 5.93 -9.59 8.01
C GLU A 169 5.41 -9.48 9.44
N LYS A 170 6.23 -8.93 10.32
CA LYS A 170 5.81 -8.50 11.65
C LYS A 170 5.32 -7.06 11.58
N GLN A 171 4.06 -6.84 11.91
CA GLN A 171 3.47 -5.52 12.03
C GLN A 171 3.70 -4.98 13.45
N ILE A 172 4.08 -3.70 13.54
CA ILE A 172 4.32 -2.97 14.78
C ILE A 172 3.44 -1.72 14.73
N SER A 173 2.44 -1.65 15.59
CA SER A 173 1.60 -0.45 15.75
C SER A 173 2.35 0.59 16.59
N LEU A 174 2.27 1.85 16.19
CA LEU A 174 2.85 2.97 16.93
C LEU A 174 1.75 3.68 17.70
N GLU A 175 1.94 3.81 19.02
CA GLU A 175 1.04 4.61 19.87
C GLU A 175 1.20 6.11 19.58
N ASP A 176 2.42 6.54 19.30
CA ASP A 176 2.75 7.92 18.92
C ASP A 176 3.83 7.94 17.82
N ALA A 177 3.42 8.31 16.63
CA ALA A 177 4.31 8.47 15.48
C ALA A 177 4.88 9.90 15.36
N SER A 178 4.46 10.83 16.21
CA SER A 178 4.89 12.25 16.17
C SER A 178 6.36 12.45 16.55
N ALA A 179 6.96 11.48 17.27
CA ALA A 179 8.38 11.48 17.59
C ALA A 179 9.30 11.36 16.37
N GLY A 180 8.80 10.86 15.22
CA GLY A 180 9.57 10.64 14.00
C GLY A 180 10.68 9.60 14.13
N GLN A 181 10.63 8.77 15.17
CA GLN A 181 11.59 7.70 15.43
C GLN A 181 10.97 6.58 16.27
N TYR A 182 11.52 5.37 16.09
CA TYR A 182 11.14 4.19 16.88
C TYR A 182 12.28 3.19 16.94
N THR A 183 12.46 2.53 18.08
CA THR A 183 13.46 1.48 18.26
C THR A 183 12.79 0.11 18.20
N ILE A 184 13.11 -0.66 17.17
CA ILE A 184 12.70 -2.05 17.04
C ILE A 184 13.67 -2.92 17.84
N THR A 185 13.15 -3.81 18.68
CA THR A 185 13.93 -4.72 19.52
C THR A 185 13.57 -6.19 19.26
N GLY A 186 14.37 -7.11 19.78
CA GLY A 186 14.15 -8.54 19.66
C GLY A 186 14.51 -9.10 18.27
N LEU A 187 15.42 -8.42 17.57
CA LEU A 187 15.95 -8.87 16.30
C LEU A 187 17.03 -9.94 16.51
N THR A 188 17.24 -10.78 15.49
CA THR A 188 18.32 -11.77 15.46
C THR A 188 19.63 -11.13 15.04
N PRO A 189 20.75 -11.35 15.74
CA PRO A 189 22.05 -10.84 15.33
C PRO A 189 22.45 -11.30 13.92
N ARG A 190 23.20 -10.46 13.19
CA ARG A 190 23.72 -10.70 11.84
C ARG A 190 22.67 -11.13 10.82
N THR A 191 21.46 -10.70 11.01
CA THR A 191 20.34 -11.01 10.13
C THR A 191 19.96 -9.77 9.35
N THR A 192 19.70 -9.95 8.06
CA THR A 192 19.27 -8.85 7.18
C THR A 192 17.76 -8.73 7.23
N TYR A 193 17.32 -7.50 7.44
CA TYR A 193 15.92 -7.13 7.51
C TYR A 193 15.57 -6.05 6.51
N TYR A 194 14.30 -6.02 6.13
CA TYR A 194 13.65 -4.89 5.52
C TYR A 194 12.66 -4.27 6.51
N VAL A 195 12.53 -2.97 6.47
CA VAL A 195 11.55 -2.21 7.26
C VAL A 195 10.87 -1.19 6.37
N ALA A 196 9.57 -1.02 6.55
CA ALA A 196 8.77 0.03 5.93
C ALA A 196 7.87 0.67 6.96
N LEU A 197 7.59 1.97 6.81
CA LEU A 197 6.53 2.64 7.56
C LEU A 197 5.18 2.28 6.97
N THR A 198 4.13 2.25 7.80
CA THR A 198 2.78 1.91 7.38
C THR A 198 1.77 3.00 7.73
N ASN A 199 0.68 3.01 6.96
CA ASN A 199 -0.54 3.77 7.22
C ASN A 199 -1.74 2.85 6.94
N SER A 200 -2.39 2.39 8.00
CA SER A 200 -3.53 1.46 7.91
C SER A 200 -4.79 2.09 7.29
N ALA A 201 -4.89 3.42 7.29
CA ALA A 201 -5.98 4.16 6.66
C ALA A 201 -5.78 4.39 5.15
N ALA A 202 -4.63 4.00 4.60
CA ALA A 202 -4.37 4.13 3.18
C ALA A 202 -5.19 3.11 2.36
N PRO A 203 -5.49 3.39 1.08
CA PRO A 203 -6.14 2.42 0.20
C PRO A 203 -5.35 1.13 0.09
N GLU A 204 -6.05 0.03 -0.18
CA GLU A 204 -5.45 -1.30 -0.37
C GLU A 204 -4.28 -1.26 -1.39
N GLY A 205 -3.14 -1.83 -1.01
CA GLY A 205 -1.90 -1.81 -1.78
C GLY A 205 -1.11 -0.50 -1.69
N ALA A 206 -1.57 0.46 -0.86
CA ALA A 206 -0.90 1.73 -0.61
C ALA A 206 -0.50 1.93 0.86
N GLU A 207 -0.60 0.91 1.68
CA GLU A 207 -0.38 0.98 3.13
C GLU A 207 1.08 1.21 3.50
N LYS A 208 2.03 0.86 2.62
CA LYS A 208 3.48 0.98 2.90
C LYS A 208 4.11 2.17 2.19
N TYR A 209 5.00 2.84 2.88
CA TYR A 209 5.91 3.84 2.33
C TYR A 209 7.19 3.19 1.76
N ASN A 210 8.21 3.98 1.49
CA ASN A 210 9.50 3.45 1.05
C ASN A 210 10.10 2.53 2.12
N GLN A 211 10.78 1.48 1.65
CA GLN A 211 11.46 0.51 2.52
C GLN A 211 12.95 0.81 2.63
N GLN A 212 13.55 0.37 3.72
CA GLN A 212 14.99 0.37 3.95
C GLN A 212 15.47 -1.04 4.30
N ARG A 213 16.68 -1.36 3.88
CA ARG A 213 17.37 -2.62 4.17
C ARG A 213 18.49 -2.36 5.15
N PHE A 214 18.64 -3.19 6.15
CA PHE A 214 19.76 -3.15 7.09
C PHE A 214 20.12 -4.56 7.56
N THR A 215 21.33 -4.71 8.10
CA THR A 215 21.76 -5.96 8.74
C THR A 215 22.12 -5.66 10.17
N THR A 216 21.54 -6.40 11.12
CA THR A 216 21.87 -6.27 12.55
C THR A 216 23.35 -6.54 12.79
N ALA A 217 23.92 -5.85 13.76
CA ALA A 217 25.29 -6.08 14.22
C ALA A 217 25.40 -7.46 14.92
N GLY A 218 26.61 -7.81 15.33
CA GLY A 218 26.88 -8.97 16.17
C GLY A 218 27.84 -9.98 15.55
N MET A 219 28.14 -10.99 16.32
CA MET A 219 29.06 -12.03 15.93
C MET A 219 28.34 -13.16 15.18
N PRO A 220 28.97 -13.75 14.16
CA PRO A 220 28.47 -15.01 13.60
C PRO A 220 28.38 -16.08 14.68
N ALA A 221 27.39 -16.97 14.58
CA ALA A 221 27.24 -18.08 15.50
C ALA A 221 28.47 -19.03 15.53
N ASP A 222 29.24 -19.05 14.46
CA ASP A 222 30.45 -19.85 14.29
C ASP A 222 31.75 -19.07 14.57
N ALA A 223 31.65 -17.84 15.09
CA ALA A 223 32.81 -17.05 15.49
C ALA A 223 33.56 -17.74 16.63
N VAL A 224 34.87 -17.84 16.49
CA VAL A 224 35.76 -18.40 17.51
C VAL A 224 36.14 -17.29 18.49
N VAL A 225 35.68 -17.40 19.72
CA VAL A 225 36.11 -16.49 20.80
C VAL A 225 37.59 -16.79 21.12
N VAL A 226 38.41 -15.75 21.04
CA VAL A 226 39.82 -15.87 21.41
C VAL A 226 39.97 -15.36 22.85
N GLU A 227 40.26 -16.29 23.75
CA GLU A 227 40.49 -16.00 25.17
C GLU A 227 41.87 -15.37 25.42
N ASP A 228 41.98 -14.68 26.56
CA ASP A 228 43.27 -14.12 27.00
C ASP A 228 44.34 -15.21 27.13
N GLY A 229 45.56 -14.90 26.74
CA GLY A 229 46.69 -15.82 26.80
C GLY A 229 46.70 -16.90 25.72
N VAL A 230 45.79 -16.87 24.76
CA VAL A 230 45.79 -17.79 23.61
C VAL A 230 46.59 -17.25 22.45
N ASP A 231 47.46 -18.09 21.87
CA ASP A 231 48.17 -17.75 20.65
C ASP A 231 47.18 -17.72 19.46
N LEU A 232 46.98 -16.52 18.90
CA LEU A 232 46.07 -16.31 17.79
C LEU A 232 46.54 -17.04 16.53
N MET A 233 47.85 -17.21 16.35
CA MET A 233 48.43 -17.94 15.22
C MET A 233 48.01 -19.42 15.24
N ASP A 234 48.05 -20.07 16.40
CA ASP A 234 47.65 -21.47 16.51
C ASP A 234 46.13 -21.63 16.20
N LYS A 235 45.31 -20.67 16.61
CA LYS A 235 43.89 -20.66 16.27
C LYS A 235 43.65 -20.47 14.77
N ILE A 236 44.41 -19.60 14.13
CA ILE A 236 44.36 -19.40 12.68
C ILE A 236 44.76 -20.68 11.94
N LYS A 237 45.87 -21.33 12.34
CA LYS A 237 46.30 -22.59 11.74
C LYS A 237 45.25 -23.69 11.86
N ALA A 238 44.73 -23.91 13.08
CA ALA A 238 43.68 -24.88 13.32
C ALA A 238 42.44 -24.59 12.46
N GLY A 239 42.04 -23.32 12.33
CA GLY A 239 40.94 -22.92 11.48
C GLY A 239 41.17 -23.13 9.98
N MET A 240 42.41 -22.94 9.49
CA MET A 240 42.77 -23.20 8.10
C MET A 240 42.69 -24.69 7.73
N ASP A 241 42.98 -25.57 8.71
CA ASP A 241 42.92 -27.02 8.55
C ASP A 241 41.47 -27.55 8.67
N ASP A 242 40.54 -26.81 9.26
CA ASP A 242 39.13 -27.18 9.41
C ASP A 242 38.39 -27.09 8.08
N THR A 243 38.23 -28.19 7.38
CA THR A 243 37.56 -28.25 6.07
C THR A 243 36.04 -27.96 6.12
N SER A 244 35.44 -27.97 7.29
CA SER A 244 34.00 -27.62 7.45
C SER A 244 33.69 -26.14 7.33
N LYS A 245 34.70 -25.27 7.49
CA LYS A 245 34.57 -23.82 7.45
C LYS A 245 35.08 -23.23 6.13
N GLN A 246 34.28 -22.35 5.53
CA GLN A 246 34.69 -21.61 4.33
C GLN A 246 35.40 -20.28 4.65
N ALA A 247 35.13 -19.72 5.82
CA ALA A 247 35.73 -18.51 6.35
C ALA A 247 35.99 -18.66 7.83
N LEU A 248 36.92 -17.88 8.38
CA LEU A 248 37.23 -17.84 9.80
C LEU A 248 36.87 -16.48 10.36
N VAL A 249 36.11 -16.48 11.45
CA VAL A 249 35.76 -15.28 12.18
C VAL A 249 36.25 -15.44 13.62
N PHE A 250 37.11 -14.52 14.05
CA PHE A 250 37.63 -14.49 15.39
C PHE A 250 37.05 -13.31 16.15
N GLN A 251 36.45 -13.60 17.31
CA GLN A 251 35.97 -12.58 18.25
C GLN A 251 37.08 -12.26 19.23
N LEU A 252 37.57 -11.03 19.17
CA LEU A 252 38.59 -10.50 20.07
C LEU A 252 37.94 -9.77 21.25
N LYS A 253 38.48 -10.00 22.45
CA LYS A 253 38.06 -9.29 23.67
C LYS A 253 38.73 -7.92 23.73
N ASN A 254 38.02 -6.97 24.30
CA ASN A 254 38.55 -5.64 24.52
C ASN A 254 39.60 -5.62 25.66
N GLY A 255 40.63 -4.77 25.54
CA GLY A 255 41.69 -4.64 26.54
C GLY A 255 42.62 -5.84 26.64
N VAL A 256 42.61 -6.73 25.65
CA VAL A 256 43.52 -7.89 25.58
C VAL A 256 44.49 -7.72 24.39
N ASP A 257 45.78 -7.94 24.69
CA ASP A 257 46.82 -7.96 23.64
C ASP A 257 46.88 -9.35 23.02
N TYR A 258 46.77 -9.41 21.69
CA TYR A 258 46.86 -10.65 20.92
C TYR A 258 48.17 -10.71 20.16
N TYR A 259 48.84 -11.81 20.29
CA TYR A 259 50.14 -12.03 19.64
C TYR A 259 50.00 -13.01 18.49
N LEU A 260 50.66 -12.72 17.40
CA LEU A 260 50.83 -13.63 16.25
C LEU A 260 52.15 -14.35 16.38
N THR A 261 52.22 -15.29 17.34
CA THR A 261 53.44 -16.09 17.59
C THR A 261 53.13 -17.58 17.49
N THR A 262 54.15 -18.40 17.34
CA THR A 262 54.01 -19.85 17.46
C THR A 262 54.60 -20.29 18.80
N GLY A 263 53.72 -20.75 19.72
CA GLY A 263 54.14 -21.33 21.01
C GLY A 263 54.42 -20.34 22.15
N GLY A 264 53.81 -19.15 22.15
CA GLY A 264 53.84 -18.22 23.29
C GLY A 264 55.15 -17.48 23.55
N GLU A 265 56.20 -17.75 22.78
CA GLU A 265 57.42 -16.96 22.78
C GLU A 265 57.44 -16.02 21.58
N VAL A 266 57.88 -14.77 21.82
CA VAL A 266 58.19 -13.83 20.73
C VAL A 266 59.42 -14.37 19.98
N ALA A 267 59.25 -15.48 19.34
CA ALA A 267 60.32 -16.09 18.56
C ALA A 267 60.25 -15.54 17.11
N ALA A 268 61.35 -15.04 16.68
CA ALA A 268 61.64 -14.62 15.33
C ALA A 268 61.58 -15.80 14.32
N LYS A 269 60.54 -16.61 14.36
CA LYS A 269 60.26 -17.65 13.40
C LYS A 269 58.91 -17.47 12.79
N THR A 270 58.91 -16.74 11.78
CA THR A 270 57.95 -16.72 10.71
C THR A 270 57.73 -18.11 10.14
N GLY A 271 56.76 -18.82 10.63
CA GLY A 271 56.16 -19.88 9.84
C GLY A 271 55.14 -19.21 8.94
N ASP A 272 55.40 -19.17 7.64
CA ASP A 272 54.42 -18.66 6.67
C ASP A 272 53.13 -19.47 6.79
N ILE A 273 52.05 -18.79 7.12
CA ILE A 273 50.72 -19.40 7.02
C ILE A 273 50.17 -19.11 5.64
N LYS A 274 49.92 -20.18 4.88
CA LYS A 274 49.17 -20.04 3.65
C LYS A 274 47.69 -19.82 3.98
N LEU A 275 47.22 -18.62 3.75
CA LEU A 275 45.77 -18.30 3.91
C LEU A 275 45.00 -18.89 2.74
N THR A 276 44.24 -19.93 3.01
CA THR A 276 43.31 -20.59 2.04
C THR A 276 41.87 -20.17 2.21
N LYS A 277 41.57 -19.42 3.25
CA LYS A 277 40.22 -18.93 3.60
C LYS A 277 40.27 -17.46 3.99
N SER A 278 39.17 -16.78 3.86
CA SER A 278 39.00 -15.42 4.38
C SER A 278 39.02 -15.42 5.90
N ILE A 279 39.69 -14.44 6.50
CA ILE A 279 39.76 -14.23 7.94
C ILE A 279 39.14 -12.87 8.25
N ALA A 280 38.30 -12.82 9.29
CA ALA A 280 37.83 -11.60 9.87
C ALA A 280 38.11 -11.58 11.37
N PHE A 281 38.58 -10.45 11.88
CA PHE A 281 38.73 -10.17 13.30
C PHE A 281 37.65 -9.16 13.69
N LEU A 282 36.80 -9.51 14.65
CA LEU A 282 35.71 -8.68 15.11
C LEU A 282 35.87 -8.37 16.59
N ALA A 283 35.70 -7.13 16.97
CA ALA A 283 35.65 -6.72 18.36
C ALA A 283 34.26 -6.93 18.95
N ASN A 284 34.15 -7.00 20.26
CA ASN A 284 32.87 -6.96 20.94
C ASN A 284 32.15 -5.64 20.63
N PRO A 285 30.83 -5.66 20.37
CA PRO A 285 30.04 -4.44 20.16
C PRO A 285 30.15 -3.50 21.38
N GLY A 286 30.34 -2.21 21.08
CA GLY A 286 30.43 -1.18 22.11
C GLY A 286 31.83 -0.97 22.72
N GLU A 287 32.80 -1.84 22.40
CA GLU A 287 34.17 -1.75 22.91
C GLU A 287 35.17 -1.70 21.75
N ARG A 288 36.15 -0.83 21.81
CA ARG A 288 37.26 -0.79 20.85
C ARG A 288 38.40 -1.66 21.37
N PRO A 289 38.91 -2.63 20.61
CA PRO A 289 40.19 -3.25 20.94
C PRO A 289 41.28 -2.17 20.87
N THR A 290 42.16 -2.18 21.81
CA THR A 290 43.37 -1.33 21.82
C THR A 290 44.44 -1.93 20.95
#